data_878a9779ca67ffb5f832f8c6976caf75
#
_entry.id   878a9779ca67ffb5f832f8c6976caf75
#
_cell.length_a   1.000
_cell.length_b   1.000
_cell.length_c   1.000
_cell.angle_alpha   90.00
_cell.angle_beta   90.00
_cell.angle_gamma   90.00
#
_symmetry.space_group_name_H-M   'P 1'
#
loop_
_entity.id
_entity.type
_entity.pdbx_description
1 polymer ?
#
loop_
_entity_poly.entity_id
_entity_poly.type
_entity_poly.pdbx_seq_one_letter_code
_entity_poly.pdbx_strand_id
1 'polypeptide(L)'
;MVSESSMWLIRTDFSFEYPRPMMPNMEFIGGFHCKEAKTIGNDRVRRFVEEATDGLVIFSMGSMVSEMSDEKANMVAEAFAKLAPLRVLWRYNEKRRPKKLGSNTLIQG
;
A
#
# COMPACT_ATOMS: atom_id res chain seq x y z
N MET A 1 -17.52 1.44 30.11
CA MET A 1 -16.99 2.51 29.21
C MET A 1 -17.68 2.55 27.86
N VAL A 2 -17.75 1.44 27.08
CA VAL A 2 -18.43 1.46 25.75
C VAL A 2 -19.93 1.77 25.87
N SER A 3 -20.60 1.31 26.92
CA SER A 3 -22.03 1.55 27.19
C SER A 3 -22.36 2.97 27.66
N GLU A 4 -21.38 3.74 28.08
CA GLU A 4 -21.57 5.12 28.57
C GLU A 4 -21.49 6.17 27.46
N SER A 5 -21.01 5.79 26.25
CA SER A 5 -20.94 6.67 25.12
C SER A 5 -22.27 6.75 24.39
N SER A 6 -22.67 7.96 23.98
CA SER A 6 -23.91 8.18 23.24
C SER A 6 -23.91 7.51 21.87
N MET A 7 -22.76 7.49 21.20
CA MET A 7 -22.57 6.88 19.88
C MET A 7 -21.12 6.48 19.65
N TRP A 8 -20.91 5.40 18.93
CA TRP A 8 -19.61 4.92 18.44
C TRP A 8 -19.59 4.93 16.92
N LEU A 9 -18.70 5.71 16.33
CA LEU A 9 -18.43 5.69 14.89
C LEU A 9 -17.25 4.76 14.63
N ILE A 10 -17.48 3.69 13.89
CA ILE A 10 -16.47 2.66 13.61
C ILE A 10 -16.10 2.72 12.14
N ARG A 11 -14.80 2.95 11.85
CA ARG A 11 -14.29 2.99 10.49
C ARG A 11 -14.07 1.57 9.97
N THR A 12 -15.13 0.97 9.49
CA THR A 12 -15.12 -0.35 8.87
C THR A 12 -16.21 -0.46 7.80
N ASP A 13 -16.07 -1.44 6.91
CA ASP A 13 -17.07 -1.80 5.92
C ASP A 13 -17.04 -3.32 5.71
N PHE A 14 -18.19 -3.95 5.57
CA PHE A 14 -18.31 -5.40 5.41
C PHE A 14 -17.81 -5.91 4.06
N SER A 15 -17.62 -5.06 3.08
CA SER A 15 -16.97 -5.43 1.83
C SER A 15 -15.49 -5.75 1.99
N PHE A 16 -14.87 -5.29 3.08
CA PHE A 16 -13.44 -5.44 3.36
C PHE A 16 -13.14 -6.19 4.66
N GLU A 17 -13.95 -6.01 5.70
CA GLU A 17 -13.77 -6.65 7.00
C GLU A 17 -14.90 -7.62 7.33
N TYR A 18 -14.61 -8.64 8.14
CA TYR A 18 -15.62 -9.60 8.58
C TYR A 18 -16.72 -8.93 9.39
N PRO A 19 -18.00 -9.33 9.19
CA PRO A 19 -19.10 -8.88 10.02
C PRO A 19 -18.87 -9.23 11.49
N ARG A 20 -19.20 -8.30 12.37
CA ARG A 20 -19.13 -8.48 13.82
C ARG A 20 -20.43 -8.01 14.49
N PRO A 21 -20.78 -8.54 15.66
CA PRO A 21 -21.94 -8.06 16.41
C PRO A 21 -21.83 -6.56 16.71
N MET A 22 -22.94 -5.86 16.56
CA MET A 22 -23.05 -4.42 16.81
C MET A 22 -23.99 -4.16 17.98
N MET A 23 -23.71 -3.08 18.72
CA MET A 23 -24.65 -2.49 19.67
C MET A 23 -25.49 -1.41 18.97
N PRO A 24 -26.69 -1.09 19.48
CA PRO A 24 -27.58 -0.09 18.88
C PRO A 24 -26.96 1.32 18.73
N ASN A 25 -25.95 1.62 19.54
CA ASN A 25 -25.23 2.91 19.50
C ASN A 25 -23.94 2.88 18.66
N MET A 26 -23.75 1.83 17.85
CA MET A 26 -22.62 1.72 16.92
C MET A 26 -23.07 1.95 15.50
N GLU A 27 -22.34 2.79 14.76
CA GLU A 27 -22.54 3.08 13.33
C GLU A 27 -21.24 2.85 12.56
N PHE A 28 -21.34 2.14 11.45
CA PHE A 28 -20.20 1.91 10.57
C PHE A 28 -20.09 3.01 9.53
N ILE A 29 -18.95 3.69 9.52
CA ILE A 29 -18.66 4.83 8.64
C ILE A 29 -17.48 4.52 7.71
N GLY A 30 -17.54 3.39 7.00
CA GLY A 30 -16.51 3.04 6.02
C GLY A 30 -16.34 4.11 4.95
N GLY A 31 -15.11 4.31 4.50
CA GLY A 31 -14.82 5.22 3.39
C GLY A 31 -14.89 6.73 3.69
N PHE A 32 -15.27 7.16 4.89
CA PHE A 32 -15.42 8.59 5.22
C PHE A 32 -14.13 9.42 4.99
N HIS A 33 -12.98 8.79 5.02
CA HIS A 33 -11.66 9.39 4.79
C HIS A 33 -11.23 9.34 3.32
N CYS A 34 -11.96 8.63 2.46
CA CYS A 34 -11.66 8.57 1.05
C CYS A 34 -11.96 9.92 0.38
N LYS A 35 -11.08 10.33 -0.52
CA LYS A 35 -11.18 11.56 -1.30
C LYS A 35 -11.07 11.20 -2.77
N GLU A 36 -11.50 12.11 -3.62
CA GLU A 36 -11.29 11.99 -5.07
C GLU A 36 -9.81 11.78 -5.39
N ALA A 37 -9.56 10.96 -6.40
CA ALA A 37 -8.21 10.70 -6.86
C ALA A 37 -7.55 11.98 -7.35
N LYS A 38 -6.31 12.20 -6.92
CA LYS A 38 -5.48 13.31 -7.37
C LYS A 38 -4.42 12.81 -8.33
N THR A 39 -3.94 13.71 -9.17
CA THR A 39 -2.78 13.43 -10.04
C THR A 39 -1.54 13.13 -9.20
N ILE A 40 -0.69 12.24 -9.68
CA ILE A 40 0.59 11.91 -9.04
C ILE A 40 1.52 13.11 -9.15
N GLY A 41 1.82 13.75 -8.01
CA GLY A 41 2.64 14.96 -7.95
C GLY A 41 4.13 14.75 -8.21
N ASN A 42 4.63 13.52 -8.05
CA ASN A 42 6.03 13.18 -8.34
C ASN A 42 6.16 12.78 -9.80
N ASP A 43 6.83 13.59 -10.61
CA ASP A 43 6.99 13.38 -12.05
C ASP A 43 7.69 12.07 -12.40
N ARG A 44 8.65 11.63 -11.59
CA ARG A 44 9.36 10.35 -11.79
C ARG A 44 8.41 9.16 -11.61
N VAL A 45 7.62 9.20 -10.54
CA VAL A 45 6.62 8.15 -10.27
C VAL A 45 5.53 8.18 -11.32
N ARG A 46 5.04 9.37 -11.68
CA ARG A 46 4.01 9.54 -12.71
C ARG A 46 4.44 8.92 -14.04
N ARG A 47 5.61 9.27 -14.57
CA ARG A 47 6.13 8.69 -15.81
C ARG A 47 6.27 7.17 -15.73
N PHE A 48 6.81 6.68 -14.61
CA PHE A 48 6.95 5.23 -14.40
C PHE A 48 5.62 4.50 -14.44
N VAL A 49 4.57 5.08 -13.86
CA VAL A 49 3.20 4.53 -13.86
C VAL A 49 2.56 4.63 -15.24
N GLU A 50 2.66 5.78 -15.91
CA GLU A 50 2.06 6.02 -17.24
C GLU A 50 2.66 5.12 -18.32
N GLU A 51 3.94 4.80 -18.19
CA GLU A 51 4.64 3.89 -19.12
C GLU A 51 4.44 2.40 -18.81
N ALA A 52 3.68 2.04 -17.78
CA ALA A 52 3.42 0.66 -17.39
C ALA A 52 2.29 0.03 -18.23
N THR A 53 2.56 -0.18 -19.53
CA THR A 53 1.57 -0.69 -20.50
C THR A 53 1.11 -2.12 -20.23
N ASP A 54 1.96 -2.96 -19.66
CA ASP A 54 1.67 -4.36 -19.35
C ASP A 54 1.05 -4.54 -17.95
N GLY A 55 1.05 -3.49 -17.16
CA GLY A 55 0.49 -3.46 -15.82
C GLY A 55 1.47 -2.98 -14.75
N LEU A 56 0.90 -2.60 -13.61
CA LEU A 56 1.63 -2.06 -12.47
C LEU A 56 1.28 -2.83 -11.19
N VAL A 57 2.32 -3.25 -10.47
CA VAL A 57 2.20 -3.80 -9.11
C VAL A 57 2.69 -2.74 -8.12
N ILE A 58 1.88 -2.42 -7.13
CA ILE A 58 2.27 -1.53 -6.03
C ILE A 58 2.52 -2.39 -4.79
N PHE A 59 3.73 -2.32 -4.24
CA PHE A 59 4.10 -3.05 -3.03
C PHE A 59 4.53 -2.11 -1.90
N SER A 60 3.89 -2.27 -0.76
CA SER A 60 4.19 -1.51 0.45
C SER A 60 3.91 -2.35 1.69
N MET A 61 4.84 -2.34 2.64
CA MET A 61 4.67 -2.99 3.95
C MET A 61 4.08 -2.03 5.00
N GLY A 62 3.55 -0.89 4.55
CA GLY A 62 3.02 0.15 5.43
C GLY A 62 4.14 0.97 6.12
N SER A 63 3.74 1.81 7.07
CA SER A 63 4.66 2.70 7.80
C SER A 63 5.34 2.02 8.99
N MET A 64 4.80 0.90 9.48
CA MET A 64 5.33 0.19 10.65
C MET A 64 6.51 -0.72 10.34
N VAL A 65 6.65 -1.16 9.08
CA VAL A 65 7.76 -2.01 8.63
C VAL A 65 8.68 -1.15 7.77
N SER A 66 9.53 -0.38 8.42
CA SER A 66 10.50 0.49 7.76
C SER A 66 11.77 -0.24 7.31
N GLU A 67 12.08 -1.38 7.94
CA GLU A 67 13.32 -2.09 7.72
C GLU A 67 13.10 -3.60 7.53
N MET A 68 13.60 -4.08 6.43
CA MET A 68 13.74 -5.48 6.09
C MET A 68 15.23 -5.84 6.09
N SER A 69 15.60 -7.06 6.47
CA SER A 69 17.00 -7.49 6.32
C SER A 69 17.42 -7.42 4.85
N ASP A 70 18.68 -7.11 4.59
CA ASP A 70 19.21 -6.98 3.23
C ASP A 70 19.03 -8.27 2.40
N GLU A 71 19.10 -9.42 3.08
CA GLU A 71 18.84 -10.73 2.46
C GLU A 71 17.40 -10.83 1.97
N LYS A 72 16.42 -10.53 2.81
CA LYS A 72 14.99 -10.52 2.44
C LYS A 72 14.69 -9.49 1.37
N ALA A 73 15.26 -8.28 1.48
CA ALA A 73 15.09 -7.24 0.49
C ALA A 73 15.62 -7.66 -0.89
N ASN A 74 16.77 -8.32 -0.95
CA ASN A 74 17.30 -8.87 -2.20
C ASN A 74 16.44 -10.01 -2.77
N MET A 75 15.89 -10.86 -1.92
CA MET A 75 14.98 -11.94 -2.34
C MET A 75 13.69 -11.38 -2.95
N VAL A 76 13.10 -10.38 -2.33
CA VAL A 76 11.92 -9.68 -2.83
C VAL A 76 12.21 -8.95 -4.14
N ALA A 77 13.34 -8.26 -4.22
CA ALA A 77 13.79 -7.57 -5.44
C ALA A 77 13.98 -8.54 -6.63
N GLU A 78 14.56 -9.70 -6.37
CA GLU A 78 14.73 -10.76 -7.38
C GLU A 78 13.37 -11.33 -7.84
N ALA A 79 12.43 -11.53 -6.92
CA ALA A 79 11.07 -11.94 -7.26
C ALA A 79 10.38 -10.91 -8.16
N PHE A 80 10.50 -9.61 -7.85
CA PHE A 80 9.94 -8.54 -8.68
C PHE A 80 10.58 -8.44 -10.07
N ALA A 81 11.88 -8.66 -10.17
CA ALA A 81 12.57 -8.71 -11.45
C ALA A 81 12.01 -9.78 -12.39
N LYS A 82 11.56 -10.91 -11.83
CA LYS A 82 10.94 -12.02 -12.60
C LYS A 82 9.53 -11.69 -13.09
N LEU A 83 8.90 -10.63 -12.59
CA LEU A 83 7.58 -10.19 -13.04
C LEU A 83 7.61 -9.39 -14.35
N ALA A 84 8.80 -9.07 -14.89
CA ALA A 84 8.88 -8.38 -16.18
C ALA A 84 8.03 -9.09 -17.26
N PRO A 85 7.27 -8.34 -18.09
CA PRO A 85 7.31 -6.90 -18.32
C PRO A 85 6.49 -6.03 -17.36
N LEU A 86 5.81 -6.61 -16.38
CA LEU A 86 5.08 -5.85 -15.37
C LEU A 86 6.03 -4.89 -14.63
N ARG A 87 5.58 -3.67 -14.39
CA ARG A 87 6.31 -2.71 -13.57
C ARG A 87 5.94 -2.84 -12.10
N VAL A 88 6.90 -2.63 -11.22
CA VAL A 88 6.70 -2.70 -9.76
C VAL A 88 7.09 -1.37 -9.13
N LEU A 89 6.13 -0.72 -8.46
CA LEU A 89 6.38 0.43 -7.61
C LEU A 89 6.49 -0.05 -6.17
N TRP A 90 7.70 -0.02 -5.62
CA TRP A 90 7.98 -0.50 -4.28
C TRP A 90 8.23 0.66 -3.33
N ARG A 91 7.35 0.83 -2.32
CA ARG A 91 7.60 1.76 -1.22
C ARG A 91 8.61 1.14 -0.26
N TYR A 92 9.85 1.63 -0.31
CA TYR A 92 10.95 1.14 0.50
C TYR A 92 11.99 2.23 0.74
N ASN A 93 12.86 2.06 1.74
CA ASN A 93 13.91 3.02 2.04
C ASN A 93 14.95 3.10 0.90
N GLU A 94 15.00 4.24 0.21
CA GLU A 94 15.90 4.46 -0.93
C GLU A 94 17.39 4.32 -0.59
N LYS A 95 17.77 4.60 0.68
CA LYS A 95 19.16 4.48 1.15
C LYS A 95 19.60 3.02 1.29
N ARG A 96 18.65 2.08 1.41
CA ARG A 96 18.89 0.63 1.54
C ARG A 96 18.49 -0.14 0.29
N ARG A 97 18.75 0.42 -0.85
CA ARG A 97 18.37 -0.14 -2.15
C ARG A 97 18.95 -1.54 -2.34
N PRO A 98 18.12 -2.58 -2.62
CA PRO A 98 18.60 -3.93 -2.86
C PRO A 98 19.53 -4.01 -4.08
N LYS A 99 20.56 -4.84 -4.00
CA LYS A 99 21.53 -5.04 -5.10
C LYS A 99 20.92 -5.77 -6.29
N LYS A 100 19.92 -6.62 -6.07
CA LYS A 100 19.26 -7.44 -7.10
C LYS A 100 18.03 -6.79 -7.71
N LEU A 101 17.91 -5.48 -7.63
CA LEU A 101 16.78 -4.73 -8.17
C LEU A 101 16.73 -4.84 -9.69
N GLY A 102 15.60 -5.27 -10.24
CA GLY A 102 15.34 -5.30 -11.68
C GLY A 102 15.08 -3.93 -12.28
N SER A 103 15.25 -3.78 -13.59
CA SER A 103 14.95 -2.54 -14.33
C SER A 103 13.46 -2.18 -14.33
N ASN A 104 12.57 -3.17 -14.09
CA ASN A 104 11.14 -3.00 -14.02
C ASN A 104 10.64 -2.52 -12.65
N THR A 105 11.53 -2.32 -11.66
CA THR A 105 11.18 -1.93 -10.30
C THR A 105 11.66 -0.53 -9.96
N LEU A 106 10.74 0.34 -9.53
CA LEU A 106 11.02 1.66 -8.99
C LEU A 106 10.85 1.64 -7.47
N ILE A 107 11.89 2.05 -6.73
CA ILE A 107 11.79 2.28 -5.28
C ILE A 107 11.43 3.75 -5.05
N GLN A 108 10.47 3.97 -4.14
CA GLN A 108 10.04 5.28 -3.68
C GLN A 108 9.91 5.24 -2.14
N GLY A 109 10.58 6.16 -1.46
CA GLY A 109 10.51 6.35 0.00
C GLY A 109 9.28 7.10 0.47
#